data_3998b382d7a8def12199514cf26b21b7
#
_entry.id   3998b382d7a8def12199514cf26b21b7
#
_cell.length_a   1.000
_cell.length_b   1.000
_cell.length_c   1.000
_cell.angle_alpha   90.00
_cell.angle_beta   90.00
_cell.angle_gamma   90.00
#
_symmetry.space_group_name_H-M   'P 1'
#
loop_
_entity.id
_entity.type
_entity.pdbx_description
1 polymer ?
#
loop_
_entity_poly.entity_id
_entity_poly.type
_entity_poly.pdbx_seq_one_letter_code
_entity_poly.pdbx_strand_id
1 'polypeptide(L)' 'MSVSSHVEELKKKHAVLSEKVEQFQRRPGIDDLAIAELKKQKLKLKEEITKLSS' A
#
# COMPACT_ATOMS: atom_id res chain seq x y z
N MET A 1 -20.38 -5.68 7.54
CA MET A 1 -19.45 -4.54 7.61
C MET A 1 -19.87 -3.44 6.65
N SER A 2 -19.81 -2.22 7.08
CA SER A 2 -20.14 -1.10 6.22
C SER A 2 -18.98 -0.82 5.25
N VAL A 3 -19.29 -0.13 4.16
CA VAL A 3 -18.27 0.28 3.19
C VAL A 3 -17.20 1.15 3.88
N SER A 4 -17.63 1.96 4.83
CA SER A 4 -16.75 2.83 5.60
C SER A 4 -15.68 2.03 6.35
N SER A 5 -16.06 0.94 7.01
CA SER A 5 -15.12 0.07 7.71
C SER A 5 -14.14 -0.59 6.74
N HIS A 6 -14.63 -1.00 5.59
CA HIS A 6 -13.78 -1.62 4.57
C HIS A 6 -12.73 -0.64 4.05
N VAL A 7 -13.15 0.60 3.79
CA VAL A 7 -12.22 1.65 3.35
C VAL A 7 -11.16 1.94 4.41
N GLU A 8 -11.56 1.98 5.68
CA GLU A 8 -10.60 2.19 6.76
C GLU A 8 -9.55 1.07 6.83
N GLU A 9 -9.97 -0.18 6.64
CA GLU A 9 -9.03 -1.30 6.60
C GLU A 9 -8.06 -1.18 5.43
N LEU A 10 -8.57 -0.78 4.27
CA LEU A 10 -7.71 -0.57 3.10
C LEU A 10 -6.69 0.55 3.35
N LYS A 11 -7.13 1.62 4.00
CA LYS A 11 -6.22 2.73 4.36
C LYS A 11 -5.13 2.27 5.30
N LYS A 12 -5.45 1.42 6.27
CA LYS A 12 -4.46 0.86 7.19
C LYS A 12 -3.45 0.00 6.45
N LYS A 13 -3.91 -0.84 5.55
CA LYS A 13 -3.02 -1.67 4.73
C LYS A 13 -2.11 -0.81 3.86
N HIS A 14 -2.66 0.25 3.29
CA HIS A 14 -1.89 1.19 2.49
C HIS A 14 -0.78 1.84 3.32
N ALA A 15 -1.09 2.24 4.55
CA ALA A 15 -0.11 2.85 5.44
C ALA A 15 1.02 1.87 5.79
N VAL A 16 0.67 0.61 6.08
CA VAL A 16 1.66 -0.43 6.38
C VAL A 16 2.56 -0.67 5.18
N LEU A 17 1.99 -0.77 3.99
CA LEU A 17 2.78 -0.96 2.78
C LEU A 17 3.69 0.23 2.51
N SER A 18 3.21 1.43 2.76
CA SER A 18 4.00 2.64 2.60
C SER A 18 5.23 2.61 3.50
N GLU A 19 5.06 2.21 4.76
CA GLU A 19 6.19 2.06 5.68
C GLU A 19 7.18 1.01 5.20
N LYS A 20 6.68 -0.13 4.72
CA LYS A 20 7.55 -1.19 4.21
C LYS A 20 8.37 -0.71 3.01
N VAL A 21 7.74 0.02 2.11
CA VAL A 21 8.46 0.56 0.95
C VAL A 21 9.57 1.49 1.41
N GLU A 22 9.28 2.37 2.36
CA GLU A 22 10.31 3.28 2.90
C GLU A 22 11.47 2.53 3.54
N GLN A 23 11.17 1.53 4.35
CA GLN A 23 12.20 0.72 5.00
C GLN A 23 13.06 -0.01 3.99
N PHE A 24 12.44 -0.57 2.97
CA PHE A 24 13.15 -1.30 1.94
C PHE A 24 14.03 -0.37 1.10
N GLN A 25 13.57 0.83 0.82
CA GLN A 25 14.37 1.81 0.08
C GLN A 25 15.58 2.28 0.85
N ARG A 26 15.53 2.27 2.18
CA ARG A 26 16.66 2.66 3.01
C ARG A 26 17.72 1.58 3.16
N ARG A 27 17.37 0.32 2.91
CA ARG A 27 18.33 -0.79 3.04
C ARG A 27 19.18 -0.93 1.78
N PRO A 28 20.51 -0.89 1.92
CA PRO A 28 21.37 -1.18 0.78
C PRO A 28 21.29 -2.67 0.41
N GLY A 29 21.27 -2.97 -0.87
CA GLY A 29 21.29 -4.35 -1.34
C GLY A 29 19.92 -5.01 -1.49
N ILE A 30 18.83 -4.28 -1.30
CA ILE A 30 17.51 -4.84 -1.56
C ILE A 30 17.24 -4.87 -3.06
N ASP A 31 16.60 -5.95 -3.50
CA ASP A 31 16.25 -6.16 -4.89
C ASP A 31 15.22 -5.11 -5.34
N ASP A 32 15.50 -4.45 -6.45
CA ASP A 32 14.60 -3.48 -7.05
C ASP A 32 13.25 -4.10 -7.38
N LEU A 33 13.25 -5.39 -7.70
CA LEU A 33 12.03 -6.11 -8.02
C LEU A 33 11.07 -6.16 -6.82
N ALA A 34 11.63 -6.38 -5.63
CA ALA A 34 10.81 -6.40 -4.40
C ALA A 34 10.20 -5.04 -4.12
N ILE A 35 10.96 -3.97 -4.32
CA ILE A 35 10.47 -2.60 -4.14
C ILE A 35 9.36 -2.31 -5.16
N ALA A 36 9.55 -2.72 -6.41
CA ALA A 36 8.57 -2.50 -7.47
C ALA A 36 7.25 -3.22 -7.15
N GLU A 37 7.32 -4.44 -6.62
CA GLU A 37 6.12 -5.18 -6.23
C GLU A 37 5.37 -4.49 -5.10
N LEU A 38 6.08 -4.02 -4.10
CA LEU A 38 5.44 -3.29 -2.99
C LEU A 38 4.78 -2.01 -3.46
N LYS A 39 5.43 -1.28 -4.36
CA LYS A 39 4.86 -0.07 -4.95
C LYS A 39 3.60 -0.39 -5.75
N LYS A 40 3.62 -1.50 -6.47
CA LYS A 40 2.46 -1.95 -7.24
C LYS A 40 1.29 -2.29 -6.34
N GLN A 41 1.53 -2.99 -5.22
CA GLN A 41 0.49 -3.30 -4.25
C GLN A 41 -0.09 -2.03 -3.62
N LYS A 42 0.78 -1.09 -3.29
CA LYS A 42 0.37 0.19 -2.74
C LYS A 42 -0.54 0.94 -3.72
N LEU A 43 -0.20 0.94 -4.98
CA LEU A 43 -1.00 1.59 -6.02
C LEU A 43 -2.37 0.94 -6.16
N LYS A 44 -2.43 -0.39 -6.15
CA LYS A 44 -3.70 -1.10 -6.21
C LYS A 44 -4.61 -0.75 -5.05
N LEU A 45 -4.07 -0.71 -3.84
CA LEU A 45 -4.84 -0.32 -2.66
C LEU A 45 -5.35 1.10 -2.77
N LYS A 46 -4.53 2.00 -3.27
CA LYS A 46 -4.92 3.39 -3.47
C LYS A 46 -6.07 3.48 -4.47
N GLU A 47 -6.03 2.72 -5.54
CA GLU A 47 -7.09 2.70 -6.53
C GLU A 47 -8.40 2.18 -5.93
N GLU A 48 -8.34 1.12 -5.13
CA GLU A 48 -9.52 0.59 -4.47
C GLU A 48 -10.11 1.60 -3.49
N ILE A 49 -9.28 2.27 -2.71
CA ILE A 49 -9.74 3.31 -1.80
C ILE A 49 -10.41 4.44 -2.57
N THR A 50 -9.84 4.86 -3.67
CA THR A 50 -10.40 5.92 -4.50
C THR A 50 -11.76 5.51 -5.08
N LYS A 51 -11.88 4.29 -5.54
CA LYS A 51 -13.14 3.78 -6.09
C LYS A 51 -14.24 3.76 -5.04
N LEU A 52 -13.90 3.31 -3.84
CA LEU A 52 -14.90 3.18 -2.77
C LEU A 52 -15.23 4.53 -2.13
N SER A 53 -14.34 5.49 -2.23
CA SER A 53 -14.53 6.81 -1.64
C SER A 53 -15.14 7.83 -2.60
N SER A 54 -15.20 7.52 -3.86
CA SER A 54 -15.73 8.45 -4.86
C SER A 54 -17.24 8.39 -5.01
#